data_ecf9120c22413b716a8edd27ea19803b
#
_entry.id   ecf9120c22413b716a8edd27ea19803b
#
_cell.length_a   1.000
_cell.length_b   1.000
_cell.length_c   1.000
_cell.angle_alpha   90.00
_cell.angle_beta   90.00
_cell.angle_gamma   90.00
#
_symmetry.space_group_name_H-M   'P 1'
#
loop_
_entity.id
_entity.type
_entity.pdbx_description
1 polymer ?
#
loop_
_entity_poly.entity_id
_entity_poly.type
_entity_poly.pdbx_seq_one_letter_code
_entity_poly.pdbx_strand_id
1 'polypeptide(L)'
;MDSSPLISVIIPMYNTGNYIEQTVKSVLAQTYSKLEVLIVDDGSTDNGAKLVESLKMNDSRIRYIYQENQGVSAARNNAIANSSGEYLAFLDSDDLWKPHKLEKQLRKLETTGMDGCYCGYQMFCGDEMGKTFPERYFEGKILTEVIEEKVSVWTSTVLVRKSAVTDNNISFRHGLNWSEDMEFFCKLIYLGSFCCVRETLALYRQRPNSLSVSPDRAPEIGLWKDFINWLNTVPEQAKYNKKDIIHAVQTYKLPSIAVFCTYQKLISGEVIDQNFLLKVPPKLVYDYKPSLSTTGIKLFIKKILILYKYRYKSLINQ
;
A
#
# COMPACT_ATOMS: atom_id res chain seq x y z
N MET A 1 -13.53 13.73 32.01
CA MET A 1 -12.74 14.02 30.77
C MET A 1 -13.07 12.92 29.79
N ASP A 2 -13.31 13.26 28.54
CA ASP A 2 -13.55 12.25 27.49
C ASP A 2 -12.27 11.42 27.31
N SER A 3 -12.33 10.14 27.69
CA SER A 3 -11.19 9.20 27.65
C SER A 3 -10.94 8.60 26.26
N SER A 4 -11.68 9.04 25.24
CA SER A 4 -11.53 8.56 23.89
C SER A 4 -10.11 8.85 23.36
N PRO A 5 -9.42 7.92 22.69
CA PRO A 5 -8.05 8.14 22.21
C PRO A 5 -8.01 9.13 21.04
N LEU A 6 -6.93 9.91 20.93
CA LEU A 6 -6.70 10.79 19.79
C LEU A 6 -6.21 9.98 18.58
N ILE A 7 -6.77 10.24 17.42
CA ILE A 7 -6.32 9.68 16.13
C ILE A 7 -5.59 10.77 15.33
N SER A 8 -4.36 10.52 14.91
CA SER A 8 -3.63 11.37 13.97
C SER A 8 -3.83 10.85 12.56
N VAL A 9 -4.45 11.66 11.70
CA VAL A 9 -4.63 11.37 10.28
C VAL A 9 -3.45 11.94 9.50
N ILE A 10 -2.71 11.07 8.81
CA ILE A 10 -1.47 11.37 8.08
C ILE A 10 -1.79 11.51 6.60
N ILE A 11 -1.61 12.73 6.06
CA ILE A 11 -1.90 13.05 4.65
C ILE A 11 -0.64 13.66 4.02
N PRO A 12 0.14 12.89 3.24
CA PRO A 12 1.21 13.45 2.42
C PRO A 12 0.59 14.16 1.21
N MET A 13 1.02 15.37 0.89
CA MET A 13 0.51 16.18 -0.22
C MET A 13 1.64 16.60 -1.15
N TYR A 14 1.47 16.34 -2.45
CA TYR A 14 2.34 16.88 -3.50
C TYR A 14 1.55 17.08 -4.79
N ASN A 15 1.34 18.35 -5.18
CA ASN A 15 0.63 18.75 -6.40
C ASN A 15 -0.76 18.07 -6.54
N THR A 16 -1.54 18.06 -5.46
CA THR A 16 -2.90 17.48 -5.40
C THR A 16 -3.99 18.54 -5.11
N GLY A 17 -3.76 19.79 -5.46
CA GLY A 17 -4.69 20.90 -5.24
C GLY A 17 -6.11 20.66 -5.77
N ASN A 18 -6.26 19.88 -6.84
CA ASN A 18 -7.57 19.52 -7.38
C ASN A 18 -8.36 18.55 -6.50
N TYR A 19 -7.74 17.88 -5.51
CA TYR A 19 -8.33 16.80 -4.73
C TYR A 19 -8.30 17.04 -3.23
N ILE A 20 -7.25 17.70 -2.73
CA ILE A 20 -6.96 17.81 -1.30
C ILE A 20 -8.13 18.37 -0.48
N GLU A 21 -8.91 19.30 -1.02
CA GLU A 21 -10.07 19.86 -0.32
C GLU A 21 -11.12 18.80 -0.05
N GLN A 22 -11.46 17.95 -1.04
CA GLN A 22 -12.40 16.84 -0.89
C GLN A 22 -11.87 15.80 0.10
N THR A 23 -10.59 15.47 0.01
CA THR A 23 -9.91 14.53 0.91
C THR A 23 -10.03 15.01 2.36
N VAL A 24 -9.63 16.24 2.66
CA VAL A 24 -9.69 16.81 4.02
C VAL A 24 -11.14 16.88 4.52
N LYS A 25 -12.08 17.33 3.70
CA LYS A 25 -13.52 17.35 4.07
C LYS A 25 -14.03 15.96 4.43
N SER A 26 -13.59 14.89 3.75
CA SER A 26 -13.98 13.51 4.07
C SER A 26 -13.46 13.05 5.45
N VAL A 27 -12.32 13.58 5.88
CA VAL A 27 -11.78 13.34 7.23
C VAL A 27 -12.53 14.13 8.28
N LEU A 28 -12.79 15.41 8.04
CA LEU A 28 -13.51 16.28 8.99
C LEU A 28 -14.97 15.82 9.21
N ALA A 29 -15.55 15.14 8.21
CA ALA A 29 -16.88 14.54 8.26
C ALA A 29 -16.93 13.16 8.95
N GLN A 30 -15.83 12.66 9.53
CA GLN A 30 -15.85 11.40 10.27
C GLN A 30 -16.72 11.51 11.53
N THR A 31 -17.48 10.44 11.82
CA THR A 31 -18.30 10.34 13.04
C THR A 31 -17.45 10.32 14.31
N TYR A 32 -16.22 9.88 14.22
CA TYR A 32 -15.23 10.02 15.29
C TYR A 32 -14.57 11.38 15.22
N SER A 33 -14.83 12.25 16.21
CA SER A 33 -14.43 13.66 16.19
C SER A 33 -13.08 13.97 16.85
N LYS A 34 -12.57 13.07 17.73
CA LYS A 34 -11.31 13.28 18.45
C LYS A 34 -10.11 12.89 17.58
N LEU A 35 -9.81 13.74 16.63
CA LEU A 35 -8.74 13.55 15.66
C LEU A 35 -7.95 14.85 15.41
N GLU A 36 -6.71 14.71 14.96
CA GLU A 36 -5.92 15.75 14.32
C GLU A 36 -5.60 15.33 12.88
N VAL A 37 -5.47 16.29 11.98
CA VAL A 37 -5.17 16.05 10.56
C VAL A 37 -3.83 16.68 10.22
N LEU A 38 -2.80 15.86 10.05
CA LEU A 38 -1.46 16.33 9.68
C LEU A 38 -1.31 16.24 8.16
N ILE A 39 -1.27 17.40 7.51
CA ILE A 39 -1.04 17.52 6.08
C ILE A 39 0.39 17.98 5.88
N VAL A 40 1.23 17.10 5.36
CA VAL A 40 2.62 17.41 5.03
C VAL A 40 2.73 17.69 3.53
N ASP A 41 2.94 18.94 3.19
CA ASP A 41 3.17 19.39 1.84
C ASP A 41 4.64 19.20 1.45
N ASP A 42 4.87 18.28 0.56
CA ASP A 42 6.20 17.87 0.09
C ASP A 42 6.68 18.75 -1.09
N GLY A 43 6.58 20.07 -0.93
CA GLY A 43 7.06 21.04 -1.90
C GLY A 43 6.13 21.25 -3.10
N SER A 44 4.81 21.27 -2.88
CA SER A 44 3.84 21.52 -3.96
C SER A 44 4.04 22.89 -4.62
N THR A 45 3.82 22.93 -5.93
CA THR A 45 3.88 24.14 -6.76
C THR A 45 2.51 24.60 -7.25
N ASP A 46 1.47 23.81 -6.98
CA ASP A 46 0.08 24.12 -7.32
C ASP A 46 -0.62 24.96 -6.22
N ASN A 47 -1.93 25.08 -6.30
CA ASN A 47 -2.73 25.84 -5.33
C ASN A 47 -3.07 25.06 -4.04
N GLY A 48 -2.57 23.82 -3.86
CA GLY A 48 -2.90 22.95 -2.74
C GLY A 48 -2.62 23.58 -1.37
N ALA A 49 -1.46 24.20 -1.21
CA ALA A 49 -1.08 24.88 0.03
C ALA A 49 -2.10 25.98 0.45
N LYS A 50 -2.56 26.79 -0.50
CA LYS A 50 -3.56 27.85 -0.23
C LYS A 50 -4.90 27.29 0.21
N LEU A 51 -5.32 26.16 -0.41
CA LEU A 51 -6.57 25.49 -0.04
C LEU A 51 -6.50 24.91 1.38
N VAL A 52 -5.39 24.27 1.72
CA VAL A 52 -5.19 23.70 3.07
C VAL A 52 -5.14 24.81 4.13
N GLU A 53 -4.44 25.92 3.89
CA GLU A 53 -4.42 27.05 4.83
C GLU A 53 -5.83 27.65 5.02
N SER A 54 -6.63 27.76 3.97
CA SER A 54 -8.03 28.18 4.09
C SER A 54 -8.89 27.22 4.93
N LEU A 55 -8.71 25.92 4.78
CA LEU A 55 -9.39 24.91 5.58
C LEU A 55 -8.97 24.97 7.06
N LYS A 56 -7.69 25.15 7.33
CA LYS A 56 -7.10 25.27 8.66
C LYS A 56 -7.64 26.48 9.43
N MET A 57 -7.91 27.61 8.76
CA MET A 57 -8.55 28.74 9.42
C MET A 57 -9.95 28.43 9.95
N ASN A 58 -10.64 27.47 9.37
CA ASN A 58 -12.00 27.08 9.74
C ASN A 58 -12.08 25.87 10.66
N ASP A 59 -11.00 25.07 10.79
CA ASP A 59 -10.99 23.88 11.64
C ASP A 59 -9.62 23.69 12.31
N SER A 60 -9.58 23.86 13.61
CA SER A 60 -8.37 23.81 14.43
C SER A 60 -7.73 22.41 14.51
N ARG A 61 -8.42 21.37 14.06
CA ARG A 61 -7.87 20.01 13.99
C ARG A 61 -6.82 19.88 12.88
N ILE A 62 -6.78 20.80 11.91
CA ILE A 62 -5.85 20.76 10.77
C ILE A 62 -4.50 21.36 11.16
N ARG A 63 -3.45 20.61 10.91
CA ARG A 63 -2.06 21.02 11.04
C ARG A 63 -1.39 20.89 9.67
N TYR A 64 -0.92 22.00 9.13
CA TYR A 64 -0.17 22.07 7.87
C TYR A 64 1.32 22.18 8.17
N ILE A 65 2.11 21.34 7.52
CA ILE A 65 3.57 21.29 7.62
C ILE A 65 4.13 21.31 6.20
N TYR A 66 4.99 22.28 5.91
CA TYR A 66 5.71 22.36 4.63
C TYR A 66 7.10 21.73 4.78
N GLN A 67 7.54 21.02 3.75
CA GLN A 67 8.92 20.59 3.56
C GLN A 67 9.34 20.73 2.11
N GLU A 68 10.65 20.84 1.85
CA GLU A 68 11.18 20.68 0.50
C GLU A 68 10.94 19.25 0.02
N ASN A 69 10.74 19.06 -1.30
CA ASN A 69 10.37 17.76 -1.86
C ASN A 69 11.44 16.69 -1.57
N GLN A 70 11.05 15.67 -0.85
CA GLN A 70 11.86 14.50 -0.47
C GLN A 70 11.12 13.17 -0.72
N GLY A 71 9.93 13.23 -1.34
CA GLY A 71 9.09 12.09 -1.68
C GLY A 71 8.09 11.71 -0.58
N VAL A 72 7.08 10.95 -0.99
CA VAL A 72 5.92 10.57 -0.18
C VAL A 72 6.30 9.88 1.15
N SER A 73 7.34 9.05 1.15
CA SER A 73 7.86 8.39 2.35
C SER A 73 8.38 9.38 3.39
N ALA A 74 9.12 10.41 2.94
CA ALA A 74 9.62 11.47 3.83
C ALA A 74 8.46 12.26 4.44
N ALA A 75 7.47 12.62 3.63
CA ALA A 75 6.28 13.34 4.09
C ALA A 75 5.48 12.53 5.12
N ARG A 76 5.26 11.22 4.89
CA ARG A 76 4.59 10.35 5.87
C ARG A 76 5.39 10.22 7.16
N ASN A 77 6.72 10.02 7.09
CA ASN A 77 7.57 9.94 8.27
C ASN A 77 7.58 11.26 9.06
N ASN A 78 7.63 12.41 8.38
CA ASN A 78 7.54 13.72 9.01
C ASN A 78 6.19 13.89 9.74
N ALA A 79 5.07 13.50 9.12
CA ALA A 79 3.77 13.54 9.76
C ALA A 79 3.70 12.62 10.99
N ILE A 80 4.24 11.39 10.92
CA ILE A 80 4.31 10.46 12.06
C ILE A 80 5.10 11.08 13.22
N ALA A 81 6.26 11.66 12.94
CA ALA A 81 7.10 12.29 13.95
C ALA A 81 6.41 13.47 14.65
N ASN A 82 5.56 14.22 13.94
CA ASN A 82 4.81 15.36 14.47
C ASN A 82 3.42 15.01 15.01
N SER A 83 3.01 13.74 14.95
CA SER A 83 1.70 13.28 15.43
C SER A 83 1.63 13.21 16.94
N SER A 84 0.45 13.50 17.53
CA SER A 84 0.20 13.44 18.97
C SER A 84 -0.76 12.31 19.36
N GLY A 85 -1.43 11.68 18.38
CA GLY A 85 -2.45 10.65 18.60
C GLY A 85 -1.88 9.31 19.08
N GLU A 86 -2.70 8.55 19.76
CA GLU A 86 -2.43 7.16 20.14
C GLU A 86 -2.53 6.20 18.96
N TYR A 87 -3.28 6.62 17.93
CA TYR A 87 -3.48 5.89 16.68
C TYR A 87 -3.07 6.73 15.49
N LEU A 88 -2.56 6.07 14.45
CA LEU A 88 -2.21 6.66 13.16
C LEU A 88 -3.16 6.10 12.09
N ALA A 89 -3.81 6.98 11.36
CA ALA A 89 -4.60 6.67 10.19
C ALA A 89 -3.95 7.30 8.96
N PHE A 90 -3.79 6.56 7.89
CA PHE A 90 -3.13 7.03 6.67
C PHE A 90 -4.16 7.30 5.59
N LEU A 91 -3.99 8.40 4.85
CA LEU A 91 -4.86 8.77 3.74
C LEU A 91 -4.05 9.49 2.66
N ASP A 92 -4.11 9.00 1.44
CA ASP A 92 -3.49 9.68 0.32
C ASP A 92 -4.31 10.93 -0.07
N SER A 93 -3.62 11.99 -0.50
CA SER A 93 -4.21 13.34 -0.66
C SER A 93 -5.22 13.48 -1.82
N ASP A 94 -5.49 12.40 -2.54
CA ASP A 94 -6.47 12.32 -3.63
C ASP A 94 -7.61 11.32 -3.36
N ASP A 95 -7.58 10.63 -2.20
CA ASP A 95 -8.58 9.63 -1.81
C ASP A 95 -9.64 10.18 -0.86
N LEU A 96 -10.67 9.37 -0.60
CA LEU A 96 -11.77 9.76 0.27
C LEU A 96 -12.11 8.65 1.28
N TRP A 97 -12.63 9.05 2.43
CA TRP A 97 -13.20 8.15 3.42
C TRP A 97 -14.71 8.29 3.56
N LYS A 98 -15.38 7.18 3.84
CA LYS A 98 -16.79 7.19 4.26
C LYS A 98 -16.89 7.56 5.75
N PRO A 99 -17.99 8.18 6.20
CA PRO A 99 -18.09 8.84 7.51
C PRO A 99 -17.78 7.96 8.73
N HIS A 100 -18.06 6.66 8.70
CA HIS A 100 -17.93 5.76 9.86
C HIS A 100 -16.59 4.97 9.90
N LYS A 101 -15.60 5.31 9.07
CA LYS A 101 -14.37 4.51 8.96
C LYS A 101 -13.60 4.48 10.27
N LEU A 102 -13.25 5.64 10.80
CA LEU A 102 -12.41 5.72 12.01
C LEU A 102 -13.10 5.13 13.23
N GLU A 103 -14.37 5.43 13.44
CA GLU A 103 -15.17 4.89 14.55
C GLU A 103 -15.21 3.35 14.53
N LYS A 104 -15.53 2.75 13.38
CA LYS A 104 -15.62 1.28 13.25
C LYS A 104 -14.26 0.60 13.43
N GLN A 105 -13.21 1.16 12.85
CA GLN A 105 -11.86 0.61 12.98
C GLN A 105 -11.33 0.72 14.40
N LEU A 106 -11.50 1.87 15.05
CA LEU A 106 -11.09 2.08 16.44
C LEU A 106 -11.79 1.09 17.38
N ARG A 107 -13.13 1.01 17.28
CA ARG A 107 -13.91 0.03 18.07
C ARG A 107 -13.43 -1.40 17.86
N LYS A 108 -13.08 -1.77 16.62
CA LYS A 108 -12.55 -3.10 16.34
C LYS A 108 -11.18 -3.32 16.97
N LEU A 109 -10.28 -2.34 16.91
CA LEU A 109 -8.97 -2.39 17.57
C LEU A 109 -9.06 -2.51 19.09
N GLU A 110 -9.94 -1.72 19.71
CA GLU A 110 -10.14 -1.74 21.17
C GLU A 110 -10.73 -3.09 21.63
N THR A 111 -11.70 -3.65 20.89
CA THR A 111 -12.32 -4.93 21.26
C THR A 111 -11.41 -6.12 21.03
N THR A 112 -10.50 -6.08 20.06
CA THR A 112 -9.60 -7.20 19.74
C THR A 112 -8.24 -7.11 20.42
N GLY A 113 -7.84 -5.91 20.88
CA GLY A 113 -6.49 -5.65 21.38
C GLY A 113 -5.38 -5.75 20.33
N MET A 114 -5.74 -5.81 19.04
CA MET A 114 -4.78 -5.93 17.95
C MET A 114 -4.07 -4.61 17.65
N ASP A 115 -2.97 -4.67 16.88
CA ASP A 115 -2.07 -3.54 16.64
C ASP A 115 -2.49 -2.69 15.44
N GLY A 116 -3.18 -3.30 14.48
CA GLY A 116 -3.67 -2.63 13.28
C GLY A 116 -5.04 -3.12 12.83
N CYS A 117 -5.74 -2.27 12.08
CA CYS A 117 -7.03 -2.58 11.48
C CYS A 117 -7.07 -2.02 10.05
N TYR A 118 -7.51 -2.82 9.10
CA TYR A 118 -7.78 -2.36 7.74
C TYR A 118 -9.27 -2.51 7.39
N CYS A 119 -9.69 -1.83 6.34
CA CYS A 119 -11.04 -1.96 5.79
C CYS A 119 -11.00 -2.18 4.27
N GLY A 120 -12.15 -2.42 3.67
CA GLY A 120 -12.24 -2.47 2.21
C GLY A 120 -12.21 -1.08 1.59
N TYR A 121 -11.84 -1.06 0.30
CA TYR A 121 -11.90 0.14 -0.52
C TYR A 121 -12.58 -0.12 -1.88
N GLN A 122 -13.04 0.92 -2.51
CA GLN A 122 -13.62 0.88 -3.85
C GLN A 122 -12.91 1.90 -4.73
N MET A 123 -12.55 1.49 -5.92
CA MET A 123 -12.02 2.39 -6.95
C MET A 123 -13.10 3.32 -7.46
N PHE A 124 -12.75 4.56 -7.84
CA PHE A 124 -13.66 5.48 -8.51
C PHE A 124 -12.90 6.44 -9.45
N CYS A 125 -13.59 6.93 -10.47
CA CYS A 125 -13.09 7.92 -11.41
C CYS A 125 -14.24 8.90 -11.76
N GLY A 126 -14.10 10.17 -11.37
CA GLY A 126 -15.25 11.08 -11.42
C GLY A 126 -16.40 10.55 -10.56
N ASP A 127 -17.57 10.38 -11.18
CA ASP A 127 -18.76 9.81 -10.53
C ASP A 127 -18.90 8.29 -10.72
N GLU A 128 -18.03 7.68 -11.53
CA GLU A 128 -18.09 6.25 -11.81
C GLU A 128 -17.42 5.43 -10.72
N MET A 129 -18.18 4.48 -10.16
CA MET A 129 -17.70 3.53 -9.15
C MET A 129 -17.18 2.25 -9.80
N GLY A 130 -15.93 1.91 -9.50
CA GLY A 130 -15.24 0.74 -10.01
C GLY A 130 -15.26 -0.44 -9.04
N LYS A 131 -14.24 -1.30 -9.16
CA LYS A 131 -14.11 -2.52 -8.35
C LYS A 131 -13.91 -2.24 -6.87
N THR A 132 -14.39 -3.17 -6.05
CA THR A 132 -14.22 -3.18 -4.59
C THR A 132 -13.16 -4.20 -4.19
N PHE A 133 -12.34 -3.85 -3.21
CA PHE A 133 -11.27 -4.67 -2.65
C PHE A 133 -11.25 -4.60 -1.12
N PRO A 134 -10.71 -5.62 -0.42
CA PRO A 134 -10.32 -6.91 -0.99
C PRO A 134 -11.55 -7.78 -1.27
N GLU A 135 -11.38 -8.79 -2.11
CA GLU A 135 -12.44 -9.82 -2.32
C GLU A 135 -12.60 -10.73 -1.10
N ARG A 136 -11.54 -10.87 -0.30
CA ARG A 136 -11.51 -11.68 0.93
C ARG A 136 -10.83 -10.90 2.05
N TYR A 137 -11.33 -11.10 3.27
CA TYR A 137 -10.79 -10.48 4.48
C TYR A 137 -10.15 -11.53 5.38
N PHE A 138 -9.01 -11.19 5.95
CA PHE A 138 -8.26 -12.03 6.88
C PHE A 138 -7.95 -11.26 8.16
N GLU A 139 -7.83 -11.95 9.30
CA GLU A 139 -7.52 -11.36 10.60
C GLU A 139 -6.42 -12.17 11.31
N GLY A 140 -5.69 -11.54 12.19
CA GLY A 140 -4.60 -12.14 12.96
C GLY A 140 -3.28 -12.15 12.21
N LYS A 141 -2.77 -13.33 11.84
CA LYS A 141 -1.50 -13.53 11.12
C LYS A 141 -1.74 -13.50 9.61
N ILE A 142 -1.77 -12.33 9.01
CA ILE A 142 -2.16 -12.14 7.60
C ILE A 142 -0.98 -11.85 6.67
N LEU A 143 0.27 -11.94 7.13
CA LEU A 143 1.42 -11.53 6.34
C LEU A 143 1.60 -12.38 5.07
N THR A 144 1.39 -13.69 5.17
CA THR A 144 1.47 -14.58 4.01
C THR A 144 0.41 -14.23 2.97
N GLU A 145 -0.81 -13.96 3.41
CA GLU A 145 -1.92 -13.55 2.55
C GLU A 145 -1.66 -12.22 1.85
N VAL A 146 -0.99 -11.28 2.54
CA VAL A 146 -0.57 -9.99 1.96
C VAL A 146 0.54 -10.20 0.93
N ILE A 147 1.57 -10.99 1.25
CA ILE A 147 2.69 -11.28 0.33
C ILE A 147 2.18 -12.00 -0.93
N GLU A 148 1.25 -12.94 -0.77
CA GLU A 148 0.64 -13.69 -1.86
C GLU A 148 -0.51 -12.95 -2.57
N GLU A 149 -0.72 -11.66 -2.25
CA GLU A 149 -1.74 -10.79 -2.85
C GLU A 149 -3.19 -11.32 -2.72
N LYS A 150 -3.45 -12.19 -1.72
CA LYS A 150 -4.79 -12.70 -1.38
C LYS A 150 -5.64 -11.65 -0.67
N VAL A 151 -5.00 -10.68 -0.04
CA VAL A 151 -5.62 -9.52 0.60
C VAL A 151 -4.80 -8.28 0.30
N SER A 152 -5.49 -7.17 0.04
CA SER A 152 -4.88 -5.86 -0.15
C SER A 152 -5.01 -5.06 1.15
N VAL A 153 -3.89 -4.81 1.81
CA VAL A 153 -3.77 -3.83 2.89
C VAL A 153 -3.15 -2.59 2.28
N TRP A 154 -3.97 -1.60 2.01
CA TRP A 154 -3.57 -0.40 1.28
C TRP A 154 -3.61 0.83 2.19
N THR A 155 -2.71 1.80 1.94
CA THR A 155 -2.45 2.98 2.78
C THR A 155 -3.73 3.64 3.31
N SER A 156 -4.63 4.07 2.44
CA SER A 156 -5.86 4.79 2.85
C SER A 156 -6.88 3.93 3.59
N THR A 157 -6.63 2.62 3.76
CA THR A 157 -7.53 1.71 4.49
C THR A 157 -7.13 1.48 5.94
N VAL A 158 -5.92 1.86 6.35
CA VAL A 158 -5.29 1.39 7.59
C VAL A 158 -5.45 2.37 8.76
N LEU A 159 -5.67 1.81 9.95
CA LEU A 159 -5.56 2.46 11.27
C LEU A 159 -4.67 1.56 12.14
N VAL A 160 -3.61 2.12 12.75
CA VAL A 160 -2.67 1.36 13.60
C VAL A 160 -2.43 2.06 14.93
N ARG A 161 -2.06 1.31 15.97
CA ARG A 161 -1.51 1.88 17.19
C ARG A 161 -0.18 2.58 16.89
N LYS A 162 -0.01 3.81 17.36
CA LYS A 162 1.24 4.53 17.15
C LYS A 162 2.44 3.80 17.77
N SER A 163 2.25 3.20 18.95
CA SER A 163 3.28 2.39 19.62
C SER A 163 3.80 1.23 18.77
N ALA A 164 2.92 0.58 17.96
CA ALA A 164 3.36 -0.48 17.05
C ALA A 164 4.37 0.03 16.00
N VAL A 165 4.32 1.30 15.66
CA VAL A 165 5.26 1.95 14.72
C VAL A 165 6.51 2.42 15.48
N THR A 166 6.33 3.20 16.55
CA THR A 166 7.43 3.89 17.24
C THR A 166 8.32 2.96 18.06
N ASP A 167 7.75 2.01 18.80
CA ASP A 167 8.51 1.11 19.67
C ASP A 167 9.33 0.09 18.87
N ASN A 168 8.95 -0.15 17.62
CA ASN A 168 9.66 -1.03 16.71
C ASN A 168 10.55 -0.29 15.70
N ASN A 169 10.67 1.04 15.79
CA ASN A 169 11.44 1.88 14.85
C ASN A 169 11.08 1.63 13.37
N ILE A 170 9.79 1.44 13.08
CA ILE A 170 9.33 1.24 11.71
C ILE A 170 9.10 2.59 11.05
N SER A 171 9.64 2.77 9.84
CA SER A 171 9.46 3.97 9.04
C SER A 171 9.23 3.61 7.58
N PHE A 172 8.60 4.51 6.83
CA PHE A 172 8.55 4.42 5.38
C PHE A 172 9.94 4.62 4.79
N ARG A 173 10.31 3.77 3.86
CA ARG A 173 11.63 3.80 3.23
C ARG A 173 11.74 4.97 2.24
N HIS A 174 12.79 5.76 2.36
CA HIS A 174 13.07 6.86 1.43
C HIS A 174 13.51 6.35 0.06
N GLY A 175 13.26 7.17 -0.97
CA GLY A 175 13.77 6.95 -2.33
C GLY A 175 13.02 5.90 -3.15
N LEU A 176 11.87 5.41 -2.66
CA LEU A 176 10.95 4.58 -3.43
C LEU A 176 9.73 5.39 -3.85
N ASN A 177 9.34 5.24 -5.11
CA ASN A 177 8.12 5.85 -5.66
C ASN A 177 6.99 4.83 -5.84
N TRP A 178 7.21 3.58 -5.43
CA TRP A 178 6.25 2.49 -5.56
C TRP A 178 6.50 1.41 -4.50
N SER A 179 5.42 0.88 -3.92
CA SER A 179 5.44 -0.18 -2.89
C SER A 179 6.16 0.16 -1.58
N GLU A 180 6.46 1.43 -1.31
CA GLU A 180 7.03 1.89 -0.04
C GLU A 180 6.10 1.61 1.14
N ASP A 181 4.79 1.66 0.89
CA ASP A 181 3.74 1.35 1.85
C ASP A 181 3.65 -0.15 2.13
N MET A 182 3.83 -0.99 1.12
CA MET A 182 3.80 -2.45 1.26
C MET A 182 4.88 -2.93 2.23
N GLU A 183 6.12 -2.44 2.11
CA GLU A 183 7.21 -2.78 3.04
C GLU A 183 6.87 -2.36 4.48
N PHE A 184 6.39 -1.13 4.65
CA PHE A 184 6.00 -0.58 5.93
C PHE A 184 4.92 -1.43 6.61
N PHE A 185 3.84 -1.74 5.90
CA PHE A 185 2.76 -2.55 6.46
C PHE A 185 3.16 -4.02 6.66
N CYS A 186 3.98 -4.61 5.79
CA CYS A 186 4.50 -5.96 6.02
C CYS A 186 5.33 -6.06 7.31
N LYS A 187 6.15 -5.06 7.61
CA LYS A 187 6.90 -5.00 8.88
C LYS A 187 5.96 -4.90 10.09
N LEU A 188 4.95 -4.04 10.03
CA LEU A 188 3.94 -3.90 11.08
C LEU A 188 3.15 -5.19 11.30
N ILE A 189 2.71 -5.85 10.21
CA ILE A 189 1.95 -7.10 10.26
C ILE A 189 2.82 -8.24 10.82
N TYR A 190 4.11 -8.27 10.49
CA TYR A 190 5.04 -9.28 11.02
C TYR A 190 5.21 -9.15 12.54
N LEU A 191 5.40 -7.92 13.04
CA LEU A 191 5.64 -7.64 14.46
C LEU A 191 4.35 -7.63 15.28
N GLY A 192 3.21 -7.32 14.67
CA GLY A 192 1.91 -7.18 15.31
C GLY A 192 0.85 -8.17 14.82
N SER A 193 -0.40 -7.75 15.04
CA SER A 193 -1.59 -8.47 14.59
C SER A 193 -2.60 -7.49 14.01
N PHE A 194 -3.33 -7.92 12.97
CA PHE A 194 -4.26 -7.06 12.24
C PHE A 194 -5.67 -7.65 12.26
N CYS A 195 -6.64 -6.82 12.58
CA CYS A 195 -8.06 -7.09 12.37
C CYS A 195 -8.58 -6.36 11.13
N CYS A 196 -9.82 -6.60 10.78
CA CYS A 196 -10.44 -5.88 9.67
C CYS A 196 -11.89 -5.48 9.98
N VAL A 197 -12.33 -4.39 9.34
CA VAL A 197 -13.74 -4.05 9.19
C VAL A 197 -14.15 -4.49 7.79
N ARG A 198 -15.04 -5.49 7.70
CA ARG A 198 -15.48 -6.10 6.44
C ARG A 198 -16.48 -5.23 5.68
N GLU A 199 -16.15 -3.95 5.56
CA GLU A 199 -16.94 -2.94 4.86
C GLU A 199 -16.03 -2.10 3.97
N THR A 200 -16.58 -1.59 2.88
CA THR A 200 -15.89 -0.65 1.98
C THR A 200 -16.02 0.75 2.57
N LEU A 201 -14.95 1.23 3.24
CA LEU A 201 -14.94 2.50 3.97
C LEU A 201 -13.92 3.51 3.41
N ALA A 202 -13.10 3.12 2.45
CA ALA A 202 -12.20 4.00 1.71
C ALA A 202 -12.57 4.02 0.22
N LEU A 203 -12.32 5.12 -0.46
CA LEU A 203 -12.54 5.31 -1.88
C LEU A 203 -11.20 5.70 -2.53
N TYR A 204 -10.72 4.85 -3.44
CA TYR A 204 -9.48 5.02 -4.17
C TYR A 204 -9.73 5.74 -5.49
N ARG A 205 -9.17 6.94 -5.64
CA ARG A 205 -9.34 7.73 -6.85
C ARG A 205 -8.39 7.26 -7.96
N GLN A 206 -8.97 6.89 -9.09
CA GLN A 206 -8.21 6.64 -10.30
C GLN A 206 -8.04 7.94 -11.09
N ARG A 207 -6.81 8.29 -11.42
CA ARG A 207 -6.47 9.46 -12.24
C ARG A 207 -5.40 9.11 -13.27
N PRO A 208 -5.41 9.76 -14.46
CA PRO A 208 -4.49 9.43 -15.54
C PRO A 208 -3.00 9.51 -15.18
N ASN A 209 -2.64 10.46 -14.29
CA ASN A 209 -1.26 10.70 -13.88
C ASN A 209 -0.92 10.11 -12.49
N SER A 210 -1.68 9.12 -12.04
CA SER A 210 -1.35 8.39 -10.81
C SER A 210 -0.09 7.56 -11.00
N LEU A 211 0.76 7.49 -9.98
CA LEU A 211 1.92 6.59 -9.93
C LEU A 211 1.53 5.12 -10.19
N SER A 212 0.29 4.74 -9.87
CA SER A 212 -0.24 3.38 -10.07
C SER A 212 -0.60 3.02 -11.51
N VAL A 213 -0.66 3.98 -12.45
CA VAL A 213 -1.09 3.72 -13.85
C VAL A 213 -0.04 2.96 -14.65
N SER A 214 1.24 3.24 -14.44
CA SER A 214 2.33 2.55 -15.14
C SER A 214 3.56 2.45 -14.23
N PRO A 215 3.51 1.63 -13.17
CA PRO A 215 4.60 1.55 -12.23
C PRO A 215 5.80 0.83 -12.84
N ASP A 216 7.01 1.41 -12.66
CA ASP A 216 8.22 0.62 -12.76
C ASP A 216 8.35 -0.21 -11.48
N ARG A 217 8.05 -1.50 -11.56
CA ARG A 217 8.11 -2.42 -10.43
C ARG A 217 9.49 -3.06 -10.24
N ALA A 218 10.46 -2.79 -11.11
CA ALA A 218 11.79 -3.39 -10.98
C ALA A 218 12.48 -3.06 -9.64
N PRO A 219 12.38 -1.84 -9.08
CA PRO A 219 12.93 -1.51 -7.76
C PRO A 219 12.35 -2.34 -6.61
N GLU A 220 11.12 -2.86 -6.74
CA GLU A 220 10.50 -3.73 -5.72
C GLU A 220 11.31 -4.99 -5.45
N ILE A 221 12.05 -5.50 -6.43
CA ILE A 221 12.92 -6.69 -6.24
C ILE A 221 13.96 -6.40 -5.15
N GLY A 222 14.56 -5.22 -5.17
CA GLY A 222 15.50 -4.76 -4.13
C GLY A 222 14.81 -4.63 -2.77
N LEU A 223 13.63 -4.01 -2.74
CA LEU A 223 12.82 -3.84 -1.53
C LEU A 223 12.53 -5.18 -0.85
N TRP A 224 12.07 -6.19 -1.60
CA TRP A 224 11.76 -7.50 -1.03
C TRP A 224 13.00 -8.28 -0.58
N LYS A 225 14.14 -8.11 -1.24
CA LYS A 225 15.43 -8.64 -0.74
C LYS A 225 15.82 -8.00 0.58
N ASP A 226 15.67 -6.69 0.70
CA ASP A 226 15.94 -5.96 1.93
C ASP A 226 14.93 -6.30 3.04
N PHE A 227 13.67 -6.57 2.71
CA PHE A 227 12.70 -7.10 3.66
C PHE A 227 13.13 -8.47 4.21
N ILE A 228 13.64 -9.39 3.36
CA ILE A 228 14.22 -10.67 3.81
C ILE A 228 15.42 -10.42 4.73
N ASN A 229 16.32 -9.51 4.37
CA ASN A 229 17.47 -9.16 5.20
C ASN A 229 17.02 -8.62 6.56
N TRP A 230 16.03 -7.71 6.58
CA TRP A 230 15.43 -7.21 7.81
C TRP A 230 14.81 -8.33 8.66
N LEU A 231 14.06 -9.26 8.07
CA LEU A 231 13.53 -10.44 8.79
C LEU A 231 14.62 -11.23 9.50
N ASN A 232 15.82 -11.32 8.92
CA ASN A 232 16.94 -12.03 9.55
C ASN A 232 17.52 -11.27 10.75
N THR A 233 17.34 -9.95 10.84
CA THR A 233 17.86 -9.13 11.95
C THR A 233 16.90 -9.04 13.15
N VAL A 234 15.59 -9.17 12.93
CA VAL A 234 14.60 -9.09 14.02
C VAL A 234 14.43 -10.45 14.72
N PRO A 235 14.01 -10.49 16.01
CA PRO A 235 13.70 -11.74 16.70
C PRO A 235 12.60 -12.53 15.98
N GLU A 236 12.64 -13.85 16.09
CA GLU A 236 11.55 -14.69 15.60
C GLU A 236 10.28 -14.39 16.40
N GLN A 237 9.20 -14.06 15.71
CA GLN A 237 7.93 -13.82 16.36
C GLN A 237 7.21 -15.15 16.58
N ALA A 238 6.66 -15.38 17.78
CA ALA A 238 5.90 -16.59 18.08
C ALA A 238 4.72 -16.82 17.12
N LYS A 239 4.30 -15.76 16.41
CA LYS A 239 3.19 -15.77 15.47
C LYS A 239 3.56 -16.26 14.07
N TYR A 240 4.85 -16.11 13.64
CA TYR A 240 5.29 -16.38 12.27
C TYR A 240 6.57 -17.22 12.26
N ASN A 241 6.61 -18.22 11.39
CA ASN A 241 7.85 -18.87 11.00
C ASN A 241 8.53 -18.04 9.90
N LYS A 242 9.72 -17.50 10.17
CA LYS A 242 10.49 -16.71 9.19
C LYS A 242 10.74 -17.45 7.89
N LYS A 243 10.99 -18.77 7.96
CA LYS A 243 11.25 -19.59 6.77
C LYS A 243 10.04 -19.59 5.83
N ASP A 244 8.82 -19.67 6.37
CA ASP A 244 7.60 -19.65 5.58
C ASP A 244 7.38 -18.30 4.90
N ILE A 245 7.67 -17.19 5.61
CA ILE A 245 7.60 -15.85 5.05
C ILE A 245 8.65 -15.64 3.95
N ILE A 246 9.90 -16.02 4.21
CA ILE A 246 10.98 -15.94 3.21
C ILE A 246 10.62 -16.81 1.99
N HIS A 247 10.08 -18.01 2.22
CA HIS A 247 9.63 -18.88 1.14
C HIS A 247 8.51 -18.22 0.31
N ALA A 248 7.49 -17.62 0.94
CA ALA A 248 6.43 -16.92 0.24
C ALA A 248 6.97 -15.75 -0.61
N VAL A 249 7.91 -14.95 -0.08
CA VAL A 249 8.56 -13.89 -0.85
C VAL A 249 9.31 -14.44 -2.05
N GLN A 250 10.10 -15.51 -1.87
CA GLN A 250 10.94 -16.08 -2.92
C GLN A 250 10.15 -16.84 -3.99
N THR A 251 9.06 -17.52 -3.60
CA THR A 251 8.30 -18.40 -4.51
C THR A 251 7.09 -17.74 -5.13
N TYR A 252 6.59 -16.66 -4.52
CA TYR A 252 5.42 -15.95 -5.04
C TYR A 252 5.73 -14.49 -5.38
N LYS A 253 6.16 -13.66 -4.41
CA LYS A 253 6.24 -12.20 -4.60
C LYS A 253 7.31 -11.80 -5.62
N LEU A 254 8.54 -12.25 -5.46
CA LEU A 254 9.62 -11.93 -6.40
C LEU A 254 9.32 -12.43 -7.82
N PRO A 255 8.83 -13.67 -8.03
CA PRO A 255 8.43 -14.11 -9.36
C PRO A 255 7.25 -13.33 -9.94
N SER A 256 6.26 -12.90 -9.15
CA SER A 256 5.13 -12.11 -9.65
C SER A 256 5.59 -10.74 -10.19
N ILE A 257 6.48 -10.07 -9.47
CA ILE A 257 7.10 -8.81 -9.94
C ILE A 257 7.90 -9.05 -11.21
N ALA A 258 8.65 -10.13 -11.25
CA ALA A 258 9.44 -10.53 -12.39
C ALA A 258 8.58 -10.75 -13.66
N VAL A 259 7.44 -11.43 -13.52
CA VAL A 259 6.47 -11.63 -14.60
C VAL A 259 5.91 -10.28 -15.07
N PHE A 260 5.55 -9.40 -14.15
CA PHE A 260 5.04 -8.07 -14.47
C PHE A 260 6.05 -7.25 -15.27
N CYS A 261 7.31 -7.13 -14.79
CA CYS A 261 8.38 -6.40 -15.48
C CYS A 261 8.65 -6.96 -16.89
N THR A 262 8.65 -8.28 -17.02
CA THR A 262 8.83 -8.94 -18.32
C THR A 262 7.69 -8.63 -19.26
N TYR A 263 6.47 -8.60 -18.75
CA TYR A 263 5.29 -8.27 -19.54
C TYR A 263 5.34 -6.81 -20.04
N GLN A 264 5.74 -5.85 -19.19
CA GLN A 264 5.91 -4.46 -19.59
C GLN A 264 6.96 -4.31 -20.71
N LYS A 265 8.10 -4.98 -20.59
CA LYS A 265 9.13 -5.01 -21.64
C LYS A 265 8.64 -5.61 -22.95
N LEU A 266 7.79 -6.63 -22.88
CA LEU A 266 7.17 -7.22 -24.09
C LEU A 266 6.27 -6.25 -24.83
N ILE A 267 5.51 -5.43 -24.10
CA ILE A 267 4.61 -4.43 -24.69
C ILE A 267 5.40 -3.28 -25.30
N SER A 268 6.45 -2.81 -24.62
CA SER A 268 7.32 -1.73 -25.11
C SER A 268 8.24 -2.14 -26.27
N GLY A 269 8.28 -3.44 -26.61
CA GLY A 269 9.14 -3.94 -27.68
C GLY A 269 10.61 -4.13 -27.27
N GLU A 270 10.92 -4.03 -25.97
CA GLU A 270 12.28 -4.24 -25.45
C GLU A 270 12.71 -5.71 -25.48
N VAL A 271 14.03 -5.92 -25.51
CA VAL A 271 14.63 -7.26 -25.47
C VAL A 271 14.48 -7.86 -24.07
N ILE A 272 13.95 -9.09 -23.98
CA ILE A 272 13.75 -9.80 -22.73
C ILE A 272 14.95 -10.70 -22.43
N ASP A 273 15.44 -10.64 -21.19
CA ASP A 273 16.41 -11.63 -20.70
C ASP A 273 15.71 -12.98 -20.50
N GLN A 274 16.03 -13.92 -21.40
CA GLN A 274 15.46 -15.27 -21.40
C GLN A 274 15.82 -16.05 -20.12
N ASN A 275 17.00 -15.83 -19.54
CA ASN A 275 17.44 -16.50 -18.30
C ASN A 275 16.59 -16.09 -17.09
N PHE A 276 16.07 -14.88 -17.10
CA PHE A 276 15.18 -14.39 -16.07
C PHE A 276 13.82 -15.11 -16.09
N LEU A 277 13.22 -15.25 -17.27
CA LEU A 277 11.93 -15.96 -17.45
C LEU A 277 12.03 -17.44 -17.05
N LEU A 278 13.18 -18.07 -17.26
CA LEU A 278 13.38 -19.47 -16.90
C LEU A 278 13.34 -19.74 -15.38
N LYS A 279 13.47 -18.70 -14.55
CA LYS A 279 13.40 -18.79 -13.07
C LYS A 279 11.97 -18.60 -12.53
N VAL A 280 11.03 -18.17 -13.36
CA VAL A 280 9.64 -17.94 -12.93
C VAL A 280 8.86 -19.27 -12.92
N PRO A 281 8.19 -19.63 -11.80
CA PRO A 281 7.37 -20.83 -11.75
C PRO A 281 6.23 -20.79 -12.79
N PRO A 282 5.96 -21.90 -13.51
CA PRO A 282 4.92 -21.96 -14.55
C PRO A 282 3.54 -21.53 -14.04
N LYS A 283 3.18 -21.93 -12.82
CA LYS A 283 1.89 -21.61 -12.21
C LYS A 283 1.65 -20.11 -12.11
N LEU A 284 2.66 -19.33 -11.73
CA LEU A 284 2.54 -17.87 -11.63
C LEU A 284 2.32 -17.19 -12.99
N VAL A 285 2.85 -17.77 -14.04
CA VAL A 285 2.63 -17.28 -15.39
C VAL A 285 1.17 -17.54 -15.87
N TYR A 286 0.59 -18.67 -15.47
CA TYR A 286 -0.80 -19.01 -15.80
C TYR A 286 -1.81 -18.25 -14.95
N ASP A 287 -1.49 -18.00 -13.66
CA ASP A 287 -2.37 -17.32 -12.71
C ASP A 287 -2.35 -15.79 -12.91
N TYR A 288 -1.31 -15.27 -13.58
CA TYR A 288 -1.20 -13.84 -13.89
C TYR A 288 -2.23 -13.45 -14.96
N LYS A 289 -3.30 -12.75 -14.51
CA LYS A 289 -4.33 -12.16 -15.36
C LYS A 289 -4.17 -10.64 -15.41
N PRO A 290 -3.31 -10.10 -16.30
CA PRO A 290 -3.24 -8.66 -16.46
C PRO A 290 -4.58 -8.11 -16.93
N SER A 291 -4.97 -6.93 -16.48
CA SER A 291 -6.18 -6.20 -16.91
C SER A 291 -6.06 -5.64 -18.33
N LEU A 292 -5.78 -6.49 -19.30
CA LEU A 292 -5.37 -6.10 -20.66
C LEU A 292 -6.29 -6.62 -21.74
N SER A 293 -6.20 -5.98 -22.93
CA SER A 293 -6.90 -6.45 -24.11
C SER A 293 -6.58 -7.92 -24.37
N THR A 294 -7.58 -8.68 -24.77
CA THR A 294 -7.48 -10.13 -25.07
C THR A 294 -6.34 -10.49 -26.04
N THR A 295 -5.91 -9.55 -26.89
CA THR A 295 -4.82 -9.73 -27.86
C THR A 295 -3.44 -9.71 -27.19
N GLY A 296 -3.21 -8.80 -26.23
CA GLY A 296 -1.94 -8.72 -25.50
C GLY A 296 -1.70 -9.92 -24.60
N ILE A 297 -2.76 -10.41 -23.92
CA ILE A 297 -2.70 -11.63 -23.10
C ILE A 297 -2.37 -12.85 -23.95
N LYS A 298 -3.01 -13.02 -25.10
CA LYS A 298 -2.74 -14.15 -26.01
C LYS A 298 -1.31 -14.14 -26.53
N LEU A 299 -0.77 -12.96 -26.87
CA LEU A 299 0.61 -12.83 -27.35
C LEU A 299 1.63 -13.12 -26.24
N PHE A 300 1.37 -12.67 -25.02
CA PHE A 300 2.19 -12.93 -23.83
C PHE A 300 2.25 -14.43 -23.51
N ILE A 301 1.09 -15.08 -23.38
CA ILE A 301 1.00 -16.52 -23.11
C ILE A 301 1.68 -17.33 -24.23
N LYS A 302 1.48 -16.94 -25.50
CA LYS A 302 2.10 -17.63 -26.64
C LYS A 302 3.62 -17.53 -26.63
N LYS A 303 4.19 -16.35 -26.31
CA LYS A 303 5.66 -16.17 -26.22
C LYS A 303 6.25 -16.93 -25.05
N ILE A 304 5.60 -16.94 -23.89
CA ILE A 304 6.06 -17.71 -22.72
C ILE A 304 5.93 -19.22 -22.97
N LEU A 305 4.86 -19.71 -23.56
CA LEU A 305 4.73 -21.12 -23.92
C LEU A 305 5.80 -21.57 -24.92
N ILE A 306 6.21 -20.71 -25.86
CA ILE A 306 7.33 -20.98 -26.77
C ILE A 306 8.63 -21.12 -25.99
N LEU A 307 8.92 -20.23 -25.03
CA LEU A 307 10.11 -20.30 -24.17
C LEU A 307 10.14 -21.57 -23.30
N TYR A 308 9.00 -21.96 -22.73
CA TYR A 308 8.87 -23.22 -21.98
C TYR A 308 9.05 -24.45 -22.88
N LYS A 309 8.56 -24.43 -24.11
CA LYS A 309 8.73 -25.52 -25.07
C LYS A 309 10.22 -25.71 -25.46
N TYR A 310 10.98 -24.60 -25.57
CA TYR A 310 12.42 -24.67 -25.78
C TYR A 310 13.16 -25.23 -24.56
N ARG A 311 12.79 -24.86 -23.33
CA ARG A 311 13.35 -25.40 -22.09
C ARG A 311 13.12 -26.91 -21.96
N TYR A 312 11.89 -27.37 -22.25
CA TYR A 312 11.56 -28.79 -22.17
C TYR A 312 12.38 -29.63 -23.16
N LYS A 313 12.62 -29.09 -24.37
CA LYS A 313 13.48 -29.74 -25.36
C LYS A 313 14.96 -29.78 -24.91
N SER A 314 15.48 -28.73 -24.27
CA SER A 314 16.86 -28.72 -23.79
C SER A 314 17.12 -29.65 -22.60
N LEU A 315 16.08 -29.91 -21.78
CA LEU A 315 16.15 -30.84 -20.65
C LEU A 315 16.00 -32.32 -21.07
N ILE A 316 15.37 -32.60 -22.22
CA ILE A 316 15.24 -33.97 -22.78
C ILE A 316 16.48 -34.38 -23.59
N ASN A 317 17.26 -33.38 -24.04
CA ASN A 317 18.49 -33.61 -24.83
C ASN A 317 19.78 -33.53 -23.99
N GLN A 318 19.69 -33.45 -22.66
CA GLN A 318 20.75 -33.71 -21.67
C GLN A 318 20.46 -35.01 -20.91
#